data_2fc7a27da3ae7b314d711e259388ef02
#
_entry.id   2fc7a27da3ae7b314d711e259388ef02
#
_cell.length_a   1.000
_cell.length_b   1.000
_cell.length_c   1.000
_cell.angle_alpha   90.00
_cell.angle_beta   90.00
_cell.angle_gamma   90.00
#
_symmetry.space_group_name_H-M   'P 1'
#
loop_
_entity.id
_entity.type
_entity.pdbx_description
1 polymer ?
#
loop_
_entity_poly.entity_id
_entity_poly.type
_entity_poly.pdbx_seq_one_letter_code
_entity_poly.pdbx_strand_id
1 'polypeptide(L)'
;MQRSLLLLVILSLLVVPRCFGVEKLYSTGKLIDVQQRTREKVDMYLVNTPITTAVPYFELRLQLGRTDYLAEYTPRHFEEELSPDWKAGANVEVRLDKRHLFLKRPDGSETQWIVTKRIPVNEKAGAKVE
;
A
#
# COMPACT_ATOMS: atom_id res chain seq x y z
N MET A 1 15.64 -1.31 58.11
CA MET A 1 15.66 -0.13 57.18
C MET A 1 16.39 -0.41 55.86
N GLN A 2 17.46 -1.15 55.81
CA GLN A 2 18.15 -1.46 54.54
C GLN A 2 17.32 -2.34 53.58
N ARG A 3 16.46 -3.19 54.09
CA ARG A 3 15.61 -4.05 53.24
C ARG A 3 14.52 -3.29 52.48
N SER A 4 14.02 -2.21 53.05
CA SER A 4 13.00 -1.36 52.43
C SER A 4 13.55 -0.53 51.28
N LEU A 5 14.80 -0.09 51.38
CA LEU A 5 15.47 0.66 50.35
C LEU A 5 15.76 -0.17 49.13
N LEU A 6 16.10 -1.46 49.33
CA LEU A 6 16.36 -2.38 48.25
C LEU A 6 15.10 -2.73 47.44
N LEU A 7 13.97 -2.81 48.13
CA LEU A 7 12.66 -3.04 47.50
C LEU A 7 12.21 -1.88 46.63
N LEU A 8 12.53 -0.65 47.04
CA LEU A 8 12.19 0.55 46.29
C LEU A 8 13.02 0.71 45.01
N VAL A 9 14.31 0.30 45.08
CA VAL A 9 15.19 0.28 43.91
C VAL A 9 14.77 -0.77 42.88
N ILE A 10 14.32 -1.92 43.34
CA ILE A 10 13.85 -3.00 42.44
C ILE A 10 12.54 -2.61 41.75
N LEU A 11 11.66 -1.91 42.45
CA LEU A 11 10.40 -1.42 41.90
C LEU A 11 10.59 -0.34 40.84
N SER A 12 11.63 0.48 40.98
CA SER A 12 11.95 1.56 40.01
C SER A 12 12.56 1.00 38.71
N LEU A 13 13.16 -0.19 38.74
CA LEU A 13 13.73 -0.84 37.56
C LEU A 13 12.68 -1.54 36.69
N LEU A 14 11.45 -1.70 37.20
CA LEU A 14 10.36 -2.34 36.45
C LEU A 14 9.55 -1.38 35.58
N VAL A 15 9.77 -0.09 35.73
CA VAL A 15 9.19 0.92 34.81
C VAL A 15 10.12 1.10 33.62
N VAL A 16 10.24 0.05 32.80
CA VAL A 16 10.78 0.20 31.45
C VAL A 16 9.75 1.01 30.66
N PRO A 17 10.07 2.21 30.21
CA PRO A 17 9.18 2.90 29.29
C PRO A 17 9.07 2.04 28.05
N ARG A 18 7.95 1.36 27.91
CA ARG A 18 7.63 0.71 26.64
C ARG A 18 7.44 1.85 25.65
N CYS A 19 8.48 2.13 24.90
CA CYS A 19 8.33 2.94 23.70
C CYS A 19 7.43 2.15 22.75
N PHE A 20 6.14 2.41 22.82
CA PHE A 20 5.21 1.94 21.84
C PHE A 20 5.49 2.74 20.57
N GLY A 21 6.38 2.20 19.71
CA GLY A 21 6.36 2.61 18.32
C GLY A 21 4.95 2.34 17.79
N VAL A 22 4.43 3.26 16.99
CA VAL A 22 3.15 3.04 16.31
C VAL A 22 3.33 1.82 15.41
N GLU A 23 2.79 0.68 15.83
CA GLU A 23 2.78 -0.51 15.00
C GLU A 23 1.83 -0.27 13.83
N LYS A 24 2.37 -0.39 12.62
CA LYS A 24 1.58 -0.35 11.40
C LYS A 24 0.81 -1.67 11.29
N LEU A 25 -0.50 -1.59 11.26
CA LEU A 25 -1.36 -2.75 11.10
C LEU A 25 -1.52 -3.10 9.63
N TYR A 26 -1.07 -4.30 9.26
CA TYR A 26 -1.24 -4.84 7.93
C TYR A 26 -2.33 -5.90 7.90
N SER A 27 -3.06 -5.94 6.79
CA SER A 27 -4.01 -7.00 6.48
C SER A 27 -3.48 -7.79 5.28
N THR A 28 -3.87 -9.05 5.18
CA THR A 28 -3.52 -9.87 4.02
C THR A 28 -4.54 -9.67 2.91
N GLY A 29 -4.07 -9.19 1.76
CA GLY A 29 -4.87 -9.05 0.55
C GLY A 29 -4.39 -9.98 -0.55
N LYS A 30 -5.25 -10.26 -1.52
CA LYS A 30 -4.92 -11.06 -2.70
C LYS A 30 -4.81 -10.17 -3.93
N LEU A 31 -3.66 -10.21 -4.60
CA LEU A 31 -3.50 -9.56 -5.89
C LEU A 31 -4.28 -10.31 -6.95
N ILE A 32 -5.21 -9.62 -7.61
CA ILE A 32 -5.99 -10.19 -8.70
C ILE A 32 -5.26 -9.96 -10.01
N ASP A 33 -4.73 -8.77 -10.22
CA ASP A 33 -4.02 -8.40 -11.43
C ASP A 33 -3.08 -7.23 -11.18
N VAL A 34 -1.98 -7.21 -11.92
CA VAL A 34 -1.03 -6.09 -11.94
C VAL A 34 -0.64 -5.83 -13.38
N GLN A 35 -0.86 -4.61 -13.86
CA GLN A 35 -0.58 -4.23 -15.24
C GLN A 35 0.28 -2.97 -15.28
N GLN A 36 1.20 -2.93 -16.23
CA GLN A 36 1.91 -1.72 -16.58
C GLN A 36 1.14 -1.01 -17.71
N ARG A 37 0.84 0.26 -17.50
CA ARG A 37 0.15 1.10 -18.48
C ARG A 37 0.95 2.37 -18.75
N THR A 38 0.57 3.09 -19.77
CA THR A 38 1.18 4.36 -20.16
C THR A 38 0.09 5.41 -20.30
N ARG A 39 0.35 6.59 -19.76
CA ARG A 39 -0.51 7.75 -19.98
C ARG A 39 0.29 8.88 -20.60
N GLU A 40 -0.38 9.73 -21.36
CA GLU A 40 0.22 10.93 -21.90
C GLU A 40 0.08 12.09 -20.92
N LYS A 41 1.18 12.74 -20.65
CA LYS A 41 1.25 13.97 -19.85
C LYS A 41 1.62 15.12 -20.76
N VAL A 42 0.83 16.18 -20.72
CA VAL A 42 1.17 17.42 -21.44
C VAL A 42 2.21 18.19 -20.65
N ASP A 43 3.39 18.35 -21.22
CA ASP A 43 4.49 19.07 -20.59
C ASP A 43 4.45 20.57 -20.91
N MET A 44 4.12 20.90 -22.15
CA MET A 44 4.02 22.28 -22.61
C MET A 44 3.17 22.40 -23.89
N TYR A 45 2.81 23.58 -24.25
CA TYR A 45 2.19 23.90 -25.54
C TYR A 45 3.15 24.71 -26.41
N LEU A 46 3.35 24.24 -27.62
CA LEU A 46 4.10 24.99 -28.64
C LEU A 46 3.14 25.41 -29.73
N VAL A 47 2.83 26.73 -29.78
CA VAL A 47 1.90 27.32 -30.78
C VAL A 47 0.58 26.53 -30.85
N ASN A 48 -0.12 26.40 -29.73
CA ASN A 48 -1.37 25.63 -29.58
C ASN A 48 -1.26 24.11 -29.81
N THR A 49 -0.05 23.60 -29.99
CA THR A 49 0.18 22.16 -30.13
C THR A 49 0.68 21.63 -28.79
N PRO A 50 -0.01 20.64 -28.17
CA PRO A 50 0.47 20.02 -26.93
C PRO A 50 1.69 19.15 -27.20
N ILE A 51 2.74 19.36 -26.42
CA ILE A 51 3.90 18.48 -26.39
C ILE A 51 3.69 17.52 -25.23
N THR A 52 3.56 16.25 -25.54
CA THR A 52 3.24 15.21 -24.57
C THR A 52 4.42 14.27 -24.36
N THR A 53 4.54 13.77 -23.13
CA THR A 53 5.47 12.71 -22.76
C THR A 53 4.68 11.51 -22.30
N ALA A 54 5.05 10.33 -22.78
CA ALA A 54 4.48 9.07 -22.29
C ALA A 54 5.06 8.74 -20.92
N VAL A 55 4.19 8.63 -19.92
CA VAL A 55 4.57 8.30 -18.54
C VAL A 55 4.06 6.91 -18.19
N PRO A 56 4.95 5.95 -17.88
CA PRO A 56 4.52 4.65 -17.43
C PRO A 56 3.98 4.71 -16.01
N TYR A 57 2.95 3.92 -15.74
CA TYR A 57 2.42 3.72 -14.41
C TYR A 57 1.94 2.27 -14.26
N PHE A 58 1.84 1.83 -13.02
CA PHE A 58 1.31 0.51 -12.71
C PHE A 58 -0.10 0.62 -12.17
N GLU A 59 -0.97 -0.28 -12.59
CA GLU A 59 -2.31 -0.43 -12.07
C GLU A 59 -2.44 -1.82 -11.46
N LEU A 60 -2.91 -1.88 -10.23
CA LEU A 60 -3.19 -3.16 -9.58
C LEU A 60 -4.65 -3.25 -9.17
N ARG A 61 -5.13 -4.49 -9.16
CA ARG A 61 -6.40 -4.86 -8.58
C ARG A 61 -6.15 -5.80 -7.40
N LEU A 62 -6.62 -5.37 -6.24
CA LEU A 62 -6.40 -6.08 -4.98
C LEU A 62 -7.74 -6.40 -4.33
N GLN A 63 -7.89 -7.63 -3.90
CA GLN A 63 -9.02 -8.05 -3.08
C GLN A 63 -8.62 -8.03 -1.62
N LEU A 64 -9.29 -7.18 -0.84
CA LEU A 64 -9.10 -7.07 0.60
C LEU A 64 -10.45 -7.23 1.29
N GLY A 65 -10.63 -8.36 1.99
CA GLY A 65 -11.93 -8.69 2.56
C GLY A 65 -13.00 -8.84 1.49
N ARG A 66 -14.06 -8.04 1.58
CA ARG A 66 -15.19 -8.05 0.64
C ARG A 66 -15.16 -6.90 -0.38
N THR A 67 -14.02 -6.26 -0.54
CA THR A 67 -13.87 -5.12 -1.43
C THR A 67 -12.68 -5.33 -2.34
N ASP A 68 -12.88 -5.06 -3.63
CA ASP A 68 -11.80 -4.97 -4.60
C ASP A 68 -11.36 -3.52 -4.72
N TYR A 69 -10.06 -3.30 -4.65
CA TYR A 69 -9.46 -1.98 -4.81
C TYR A 69 -8.69 -1.92 -6.11
N LEU A 70 -8.93 -0.87 -6.88
CA LEU A 70 -8.08 -0.48 -8.00
C LEU A 70 -7.15 0.62 -7.51
N ALA A 71 -5.86 0.44 -7.70
CA ALA A 71 -4.86 1.40 -7.26
C ALA A 71 -3.79 1.61 -8.34
N GLU A 72 -3.22 2.79 -8.35
CA GLU A 72 -2.19 3.20 -9.30
C GLU A 72 -0.92 3.63 -8.58
N TYR A 73 0.20 3.34 -9.21
CA TYR A 73 1.52 3.74 -8.76
C TYR A 73 2.34 4.27 -9.93
N THR A 74 2.84 5.48 -9.79
CA THR A 74 3.74 6.08 -10.77
C THR A 74 5.18 5.96 -10.25
N PRO A 75 6.05 5.20 -10.94
CA PRO A 75 7.44 5.08 -10.53
C PRO A 75 8.16 6.43 -10.57
N ARG A 76 9.08 6.63 -9.63
CA ARG A 76 9.94 7.83 -9.62
C ARG A 76 10.98 7.79 -10.73
N HIS A 77 11.39 6.60 -11.13
CA HIS A 77 12.36 6.34 -12.17
C HIS A 77 11.78 5.38 -13.20
N PHE A 78 12.06 5.61 -14.47
CA PHE A 78 11.57 4.79 -15.58
C PHE A 78 12.00 3.32 -15.51
N GLU A 79 13.11 3.05 -14.84
CA GLU A 79 13.68 1.72 -14.70
C GLU A 79 13.20 0.98 -13.45
N GLU A 80 12.32 1.61 -12.66
CA GLU A 80 11.80 1.00 -11.46
C GLU A 80 10.89 -0.18 -11.80
N GLU A 81 11.27 -1.36 -11.37
CA GLU A 81 10.49 -2.57 -11.51
C GLU A 81 9.73 -2.89 -10.22
N LEU A 82 8.55 -3.46 -10.38
CA LEU A 82 7.80 -3.98 -9.24
C LEU A 82 8.47 -5.24 -8.70
N SER A 83 8.21 -5.53 -7.41
CA SER A 83 8.66 -6.79 -6.83
C SER A 83 8.16 -7.98 -7.67
N PRO A 84 9.04 -8.95 -8.01
CA PRO A 84 8.63 -10.12 -8.78
C PRO A 84 7.60 -11.00 -8.05
N ASP A 85 7.47 -10.83 -6.74
CA ASP A 85 6.46 -11.53 -5.96
C ASP A 85 5.05 -10.95 -6.14
N TRP A 86 4.94 -9.76 -6.69
CA TRP A 86 3.66 -9.08 -6.94
C TRP A 86 3.10 -9.48 -8.31
N LYS A 87 2.49 -10.63 -8.36
CA LYS A 87 1.84 -11.19 -9.55
C LYS A 87 0.42 -11.64 -9.21
N ALA A 88 -0.37 -11.88 -10.25
CA ALA A 88 -1.76 -12.34 -10.10
C ALA A 88 -1.82 -13.61 -9.22
N GLY A 89 -2.69 -13.60 -8.24
CA GLY A 89 -2.89 -14.69 -7.29
C GLY A 89 -2.00 -14.63 -6.04
N ALA A 90 -1.03 -13.71 -5.95
CA ALA A 90 -0.16 -13.58 -4.80
C ALA A 90 -0.88 -12.97 -3.61
N ASN A 91 -0.53 -13.44 -2.41
CA ASN A 91 -0.96 -12.81 -1.17
C ASN A 91 0.05 -11.72 -0.78
N VAL A 92 -0.44 -10.56 -0.40
CA VAL A 92 0.39 -9.42 -0.02
C VAL A 92 -0.10 -8.81 1.27
N GLU A 93 0.82 -8.24 2.03
CA GLU A 93 0.49 -7.47 3.21
C GLU A 93 0.18 -6.02 2.82
N VAL A 94 -0.97 -5.54 3.24
CA VAL A 94 -1.54 -4.27 2.80
C VAL A 94 -1.97 -3.44 4.00
N ARG A 95 -1.70 -2.17 3.95
CA ARG A 95 -2.21 -1.18 4.89
C ARG A 95 -2.99 -0.13 4.11
N LEU A 96 -4.22 0.12 4.53
CA LEU A 96 -5.08 1.13 3.91
C LEU A 96 -5.13 2.38 4.79
N ASP A 97 -4.88 3.53 4.19
CA ASP A 97 -5.02 4.83 4.85
C ASP A 97 -5.70 5.81 3.89
N LYS A 98 -7.00 6.04 4.09
CA LYS A 98 -7.85 6.89 3.24
C LYS A 98 -7.80 6.47 1.77
N ARG A 99 -7.16 7.27 0.91
CA ARG A 99 -6.97 6.98 -0.51
C ARG A 99 -5.66 6.29 -0.82
N HIS A 100 -4.84 6.04 0.18
CA HIS A 100 -3.53 5.44 0.00
C HIS A 100 -3.57 3.98 0.40
N LEU A 101 -2.98 3.17 -0.45
CA LEU A 101 -2.78 1.75 -0.22
C LEU A 101 -1.27 1.52 -0.12
N PHE A 102 -0.83 0.96 1.00
CA PHE A 102 0.57 0.66 1.21
C PHE A 102 0.80 -0.83 1.09
N LEU A 103 1.58 -1.23 0.10
CA LEU A 103 2.00 -2.61 -0.08
C LEU A 103 3.37 -2.82 0.56
N LYS A 104 3.46 -3.81 1.43
CA LYS A 104 4.71 -4.17 2.05
C LYS A 104 5.53 -5.06 1.12
N ARG A 105 6.78 -4.67 0.89
CA ARG A 105 7.74 -5.48 0.14
C ARG A 105 8.35 -6.56 1.03
N PRO A 106 8.95 -7.61 0.43
CA PRO A 106 9.63 -8.65 1.20
C PRO A 106 10.77 -8.14 2.09
N ASP A 107 11.40 -7.01 1.73
CA ASP A 107 12.45 -6.36 2.51
C ASP A 107 11.93 -5.54 3.70
N GLY A 108 10.60 -5.43 3.86
CA GLY A 108 9.95 -4.66 4.91
C GLY A 108 9.61 -3.23 4.54
N SER A 109 10.08 -2.71 3.40
CA SER A 109 9.70 -1.39 2.90
C SER A 109 8.28 -1.38 2.36
N GLU A 110 7.70 -0.18 2.27
CA GLU A 110 6.36 0.02 1.73
C GLU A 110 6.38 0.76 0.42
N THR A 111 5.47 0.40 -0.50
CA THR A 111 5.17 1.16 -1.71
C THR A 111 3.81 1.80 -1.56
N GLN A 112 3.71 3.10 -1.79
CA GLN A 112 2.48 3.86 -1.68
C GLN A 112 1.75 3.89 -3.01
N TRP A 113 0.50 3.41 -3.01
CA TRP A 113 -0.39 3.40 -4.16
C TRP A 113 -1.57 4.32 -3.89
N ILE A 114 -2.15 4.86 -4.95
CA ILE A 114 -3.34 5.70 -4.86
C ILE A 114 -4.55 4.87 -5.28
N VAL A 115 -5.52 4.74 -4.39
CA VAL A 115 -6.78 4.04 -4.68
C VAL A 115 -7.63 4.90 -5.61
N THR A 116 -7.93 4.38 -6.79
CA THR A 116 -8.76 5.07 -7.79
C THR A 116 -10.21 4.60 -7.75
N LYS A 117 -10.45 3.35 -7.35
CA LYS A 117 -11.80 2.78 -7.32
C LYS A 117 -11.92 1.71 -6.23
N ARG A 118 -13.08 1.64 -5.62
CA ARG A 118 -13.48 0.59 -4.67
C ARG A 118 -14.73 -0.09 -5.20
N ILE A 119 -14.68 -1.42 -5.31
CA ILE A 119 -15.79 -2.21 -5.83
C ILE A 119 -16.19 -3.24 -4.77
N PRO A 120 -17.34 -3.11 -4.10
CA PRO A 120 -17.85 -4.12 -3.19
C PRO A 120 -18.13 -5.43 -3.93
N VAL A 121 -17.72 -6.55 -3.35
CA VAL A 121 -17.94 -7.89 -3.97
C VAL A 121 -19.41 -8.19 -4.17
N ASN A 122 -20.28 -7.69 -3.30
CA ASN A 122 -21.72 -7.89 -3.42
C ASN A 122 -22.32 -7.28 -4.70
N GLU A 123 -21.80 -6.14 -5.17
CA GLU A 123 -22.21 -5.54 -6.44
C GLU A 123 -21.80 -6.41 -7.63
N LYS A 124 -20.66 -7.07 -7.55
CA LYS A 124 -20.23 -8.01 -8.60
C LYS A 124 -21.12 -9.23 -8.67
N ALA A 125 -21.53 -9.76 -7.52
CA ALA A 125 -22.43 -10.89 -7.46
C ALA A 125 -23.82 -10.53 -8.04
N GLY A 126 -24.31 -9.32 -7.80
CA GLY A 126 -25.54 -8.80 -8.38
C GLY A 126 -25.47 -8.63 -9.90
N ALA A 127 -24.33 -8.18 -10.42
CA ALA A 127 -24.12 -7.99 -11.86
C ALA A 127 -24.01 -9.29 -12.64
N LYS A 128 -23.71 -10.41 -12.00
CA LYS A 128 -23.62 -11.73 -12.63
C LYS A 128 -24.96 -12.46 -12.75
N VAL A 129 -25.98 -12.02 -12.07
CA VAL A 129 -27.30 -12.68 -12.05
C VAL A 129 -28.17 -12.22 -13.21
N GLU A 130 -27.82 -11.16 -13.85
CA GLU A 130 -28.42 -10.68 -15.08
C GLU A 130 -27.73 -11.31 -16.30
#